data_6397a7ff91d1b794d06f407eecdeee36
#
_entry.id   6397a7ff91d1b794d06f407eecdeee36
#
_cell.length_a   1.000
_cell.length_b   1.000
_cell.length_c   1.000
_cell.angle_alpha   90.00
_cell.angle_beta   90.00
_cell.angle_gamma   90.00
#
_symmetry.space_group_name_H-M   'P 1'
#
loop_
_entity.id
_entity.type
_entity.pdbx_description
1 polymer ?
#
loop_
_entity_poly.entity_id
_entity_poly.type
_entity_poly.pdbx_seq_one_letter_code
_entity_poly.pdbx_strand_id
1 'polypeptide(L)'
;MLVIMLFTSIFAACSDNSAEKQLSQAESLIIEQPDSTVAILVYMDTTNMSENQMARQQLLYLYTRLIYGNQLPLNSTGIAEGDKIFTGALDENEVKWLIAKSAEAKRRGNPVARIELLKDAEFLAIQLNDNVDLGIIYLFLSNVYEQGFNGTVSKHYADKALAIFRKLNWQNKIRDARMAIVGGYVAKRDYSSALDSLIAMEPEVTANAHDSYKIFFFDQLARCYDSDRQSRKAIDIWHSIYDGKNISANTLAHWAHAYYHINELDSAYMLIQQANKLHRNNTDEALCRNVEYDILEKMGRKAELARVDSLRNIAAGNTMKERKLEESSLALNLKYDSATRNARIEAAEARNRTNIAIFIVMLLAISGVAAYIFMNKRNQLLKLEHENDILKIKTMQDNLFKSDCRNKDMSARISELFHTRFNLIDALAATYFECKDTAQEQKRIYSDVKSALSNFGTKEATQELTDIVNGYKNNLMSNFHSDFPKIPPSQYRLALYLFCGFSLPSISIFTDTELRNIYVYKSRLKSMISKSESPRKDEYLGYFE
;
A
#
# COMPACT_ATOMS: atom_id res chain seq x y z
N MET A 1 -38.15 -23.78 -12.25
CA MET A 1 -37.57 -22.44 -12.17
C MET A 1 -36.37 -22.35 -11.20
N LEU A 2 -36.43 -22.90 -9.99
CA LEU A 2 -35.31 -22.91 -9.01
C LEU A 2 -34.08 -23.71 -9.47
N VAL A 3 -34.26 -24.81 -10.21
CA VAL A 3 -33.16 -25.66 -10.72
C VAL A 3 -32.37 -24.96 -11.85
N ILE A 4 -33.05 -24.14 -12.67
CA ILE A 4 -32.38 -23.38 -13.75
C ILE A 4 -31.57 -22.21 -13.16
N MET A 5 -32.02 -21.57 -12.07
CA MET A 5 -31.23 -20.55 -11.37
C MET A 5 -29.99 -21.13 -10.66
N LEU A 6 -30.07 -22.37 -10.17
CA LEU A 6 -28.90 -23.06 -9.60
C LEU A 6 -27.87 -23.43 -10.67
N PHE A 7 -28.32 -23.85 -11.87
CA PHE A 7 -27.38 -24.15 -12.97
C PHE A 7 -26.71 -22.90 -13.54
N THR A 8 -27.43 -21.77 -13.65
CA THR A 8 -26.81 -20.50 -14.10
C THR A 8 -25.81 -19.94 -13.10
N SER A 9 -26.04 -20.11 -11.78
CA SER A 9 -25.07 -19.72 -10.76
C SER A 9 -23.84 -20.62 -10.72
N ILE A 10 -23.95 -21.90 -11.06
CA ILE A 10 -22.81 -22.82 -11.13
C ILE A 10 -21.96 -22.53 -12.38
N PHE A 11 -22.57 -22.19 -13.53
CA PHE A 11 -21.82 -21.79 -14.73
C PHE A 11 -21.12 -20.43 -14.60
N ALA A 12 -21.76 -19.46 -13.94
CA ALA A 12 -21.12 -18.18 -13.60
C ALA A 12 -19.94 -18.37 -12.62
N ALA A 13 -20.08 -19.25 -11.64
CA ALA A 13 -19.01 -19.56 -10.70
C ALA A 13 -17.81 -20.29 -11.36
N CYS A 14 -18.04 -21.10 -12.42
CA CYS A 14 -16.96 -21.76 -13.15
C CYS A 14 -16.20 -20.81 -14.08
N SER A 15 -16.87 -19.85 -14.73
CA SER A 15 -16.22 -18.83 -15.56
C SER A 15 -15.44 -17.81 -14.72
N ASP A 16 -15.97 -17.40 -13.58
CA ASP A 16 -15.35 -16.54 -12.60
C ASP A 16 -14.02 -17.13 -12.08
N ASN A 17 -13.98 -18.44 -11.89
CA ASN A 17 -12.79 -19.14 -11.40
C ASN A 17 -11.65 -19.20 -12.44
N SER A 18 -11.96 -19.23 -13.75
CA SER A 18 -10.96 -19.24 -14.83
C SER A 18 -10.26 -17.87 -14.96
N ALA A 19 -11.02 -16.78 -15.00
CA ALA A 19 -10.47 -15.42 -15.09
C ALA A 19 -9.63 -15.07 -13.84
N GLU A 20 -10.13 -15.40 -12.64
CA GLU A 20 -9.40 -15.17 -11.39
C GLU A 20 -8.08 -15.92 -11.33
N LYS A 21 -8.07 -17.17 -11.84
CA LYS A 21 -6.85 -17.97 -11.94
C LYS A 21 -5.82 -17.33 -12.89
N GLN A 22 -6.25 -16.80 -14.03
CA GLN A 22 -5.38 -16.12 -14.99
C GLN A 22 -4.85 -14.80 -14.42
N LEU A 23 -5.68 -14.01 -13.72
CA LEU A 23 -5.26 -12.79 -13.05
C LEU A 23 -4.22 -13.07 -11.96
N SER A 24 -4.46 -14.07 -11.11
CA SER A 24 -3.52 -14.48 -10.07
C SER A 24 -2.22 -15.05 -10.65
N GLN A 25 -2.29 -15.79 -11.76
CA GLN A 25 -1.12 -16.24 -12.50
C GLN A 25 -0.32 -15.07 -13.07
N ALA A 26 -0.99 -14.11 -13.72
CA ALA A 26 -0.34 -12.91 -14.25
C ALA A 26 0.37 -12.13 -13.13
N GLU A 27 -0.29 -11.96 -11.98
CA GLU A 27 0.28 -11.26 -10.84
C GLU A 27 1.52 -11.96 -10.26
N SER A 28 1.51 -13.29 -10.15
CA SER A 28 2.67 -14.07 -9.67
C SER A 28 3.89 -13.98 -10.58
N LEU A 29 3.70 -13.69 -11.86
CA LEU A 29 4.77 -13.61 -12.86
C LEU A 29 5.35 -12.21 -13.05
N ILE A 30 4.81 -11.17 -12.39
CA ILE A 30 5.23 -9.77 -12.57
C ILE A 30 6.74 -9.60 -12.35
N ILE A 31 7.31 -10.28 -11.37
CA ILE A 31 8.73 -10.15 -11.00
C ILE A 31 9.62 -10.90 -11.98
N GLU A 32 9.30 -12.15 -12.26
CA GLU A 32 10.19 -13.06 -12.99
C GLU A 32 10.01 -13.00 -14.51
N GLN A 33 8.76 -12.82 -14.96
CA GLN A 33 8.38 -12.90 -16.38
C GLN A 33 7.39 -11.79 -16.77
N PRO A 34 7.80 -10.52 -16.76
CA PRO A 34 6.91 -9.39 -17.04
C PRO A 34 6.28 -9.44 -18.43
N ASP A 35 7.00 -9.93 -19.44
CA ASP A 35 6.45 -10.09 -20.80
C ASP A 35 5.36 -11.16 -20.85
N SER A 36 5.53 -12.26 -20.13
CA SER A 36 4.49 -13.28 -19.95
C SER A 36 3.27 -12.74 -19.21
N THR A 37 3.49 -11.92 -18.16
CA THR A 37 2.41 -11.20 -17.46
C THR A 37 1.60 -10.35 -18.43
N VAL A 38 2.27 -9.51 -19.22
CA VAL A 38 1.61 -8.65 -20.22
C VAL A 38 0.87 -9.49 -21.24
N ALA A 39 1.47 -10.59 -21.75
CA ALA A 39 0.82 -11.48 -22.69
C ALA A 39 -0.46 -12.10 -22.11
N ILE A 40 -0.42 -12.64 -20.89
CA ILE A 40 -1.62 -13.17 -20.22
C ILE A 40 -2.71 -12.11 -20.13
N LEU A 41 -2.39 -10.91 -19.65
CA LEU A 41 -3.35 -9.82 -19.44
C LEU A 41 -3.95 -9.28 -20.76
N VAL A 42 -3.21 -9.33 -21.87
CA VAL A 42 -3.69 -8.86 -23.19
C VAL A 42 -4.54 -9.92 -23.90
N TYR A 43 -4.20 -11.20 -23.78
CA TYR A 43 -4.84 -12.28 -24.55
C TYR A 43 -5.87 -13.07 -23.73
N MET A 44 -6.09 -12.77 -22.45
CA MET A 44 -7.13 -13.44 -21.67
C MET A 44 -8.54 -13.12 -22.19
N ASP A 45 -9.43 -14.10 -22.11
CA ASP A 45 -10.82 -13.94 -22.54
C ASP A 45 -11.61 -13.09 -21.52
N THR A 46 -12.09 -11.95 -21.98
CA THR A 46 -12.82 -10.97 -21.17
C THR A 46 -14.35 -11.11 -21.26
N THR A 47 -14.87 -12.00 -22.12
CA THR A 47 -16.31 -12.07 -22.44
C THR A 47 -17.21 -12.41 -21.25
N ASN A 48 -16.67 -13.14 -20.26
CA ASN A 48 -17.41 -13.56 -19.06
C ASN A 48 -16.82 -12.99 -17.77
N MET A 49 -16.00 -11.94 -17.85
CA MET A 49 -15.43 -11.30 -16.67
C MET A 49 -16.43 -10.35 -16.01
N SER A 50 -16.42 -10.32 -14.69
CA SER A 50 -17.10 -9.27 -13.92
C SER A 50 -16.43 -7.91 -14.11
N GLU A 51 -17.13 -6.82 -13.82
CA GLU A 51 -16.61 -5.46 -13.87
C GLU A 51 -15.32 -5.31 -13.03
N ASN A 52 -15.30 -5.90 -11.84
CA ASN A 52 -14.14 -5.90 -10.95
C ASN A 52 -12.95 -6.66 -11.53
N GLN A 53 -13.18 -7.79 -12.18
CA GLN A 53 -12.11 -8.56 -12.82
C GLN A 53 -11.51 -7.81 -14.03
N MET A 54 -12.35 -7.19 -14.85
CA MET A 54 -11.89 -6.33 -15.95
C MET A 54 -11.08 -5.16 -15.45
N ALA A 55 -11.53 -4.50 -14.39
CA ALA A 55 -10.79 -3.40 -13.78
C ALA A 55 -9.44 -3.87 -13.20
N ARG A 56 -9.41 -5.02 -12.52
CA ARG A 56 -8.16 -5.61 -12.01
C ARG A 56 -7.20 -6.00 -13.13
N GLN A 57 -7.70 -6.57 -14.23
CA GLN A 57 -6.89 -6.87 -15.43
C GLN A 57 -6.23 -5.59 -15.97
N GLN A 58 -7.00 -4.52 -16.14
CA GLN A 58 -6.48 -3.24 -16.61
C GLN A 58 -5.47 -2.63 -15.63
N LEU A 59 -5.75 -2.70 -14.33
CA LEU A 59 -4.83 -2.23 -13.29
C LEU A 59 -3.50 -2.98 -13.32
N LEU A 60 -3.52 -4.31 -13.36
CA LEU A 60 -2.31 -5.14 -13.42
C LEU A 60 -1.51 -4.86 -14.69
N TYR A 61 -2.17 -4.65 -15.83
CA TYR A 61 -1.52 -4.26 -17.08
C TYR A 61 -0.83 -2.90 -16.95
N LEU A 62 -1.55 -1.88 -16.47
CA LEU A 62 -0.99 -0.54 -16.23
C LEU A 62 0.19 -0.58 -15.25
N TYR A 63 0.03 -1.29 -14.15
CA TYR A 63 1.04 -1.43 -13.11
C TYR A 63 2.29 -2.12 -13.63
N THR A 64 2.15 -3.26 -14.33
CA THR A 64 3.29 -3.99 -14.91
C THR A 64 4.05 -3.10 -15.90
N ARG A 65 3.33 -2.41 -16.80
CA ARG A 65 3.95 -1.47 -17.74
C ARG A 65 4.68 -0.33 -17.04
N LEU A 66 4.12 0.19 -15.97
CA LEU A 66 4.69 1.28 -15.19
C LEU A 66 6.01 0.90 -14.51
N ILE A 67 6.04 -0.24 -13.80
CA ILE A 67 7.22 -0.64 -13.05
C ILE A 67 8.39 -1.07 -13.94
N TYR A 68 8.13 -1.38 -15.22
CA TYR A 68 9.16 -1.69 -16.22
C TYR A 68 9.43 -0.52 -17.19
N GLY A 69 9.06 0.71 -16.81
CA GLY A 69 9.46 1.94 -17.48
C GLY A 69 8.56 2.40 -18.64
N ASN A 70 7.44 1.72 -18.88
CA ASN A 70 6.48 2.06 -19.93
C ASN A 70 5.23 2.73 -19.36
N GLN A 71 5.32 4.00 -19.05
CA GLN A 71 4.20 4.74 -18.48
C GLN A 71 3.08 4.94 -19.51
N LEU A 72 1.88 4.48 -19.18
CA LEU A 72 0.66 4.72 -19.93
C LEU A 72 -0.13 5.87 -19.29
N PRO A 73 -0.68 6.81 -20.11
CA PRO A 73 -1.46 7.92 -19.56
C PRO A 73 -2.80 7.44 -19.02
N LEU A 74 -3.20 7.96 -17.86
CA LEU A 74 -4.55 7.82 -17.33
C LEU A 74 -5.35 9.09 -17.66
N ASN A 75 -6.48 8.93 -18.35
CA ASN A 75 -7.41 10.03 -18.57
C ASN A 75 -8.30 10.28 -17.33
N SER A 76 -9.04 11.38 -17.31
CA SER A 76 -9.91 11.72 -16.17
C SER A 76 -11.03 10.71 -15.94
N THR A 77 -11.57 10.12 -16.99
CA THR A 77 -12.60 9.08 -16.91
C THR A 77 -12.06 7.82 -16.27
N GLY A 78 -10.90 7.31 -16.74
CA GLY A 78 -10.26 6.13 -16.17
C GLY A 78 -9.85 6.33 -14.71
N ILE A 79 -9.46 7.56 -14.30
CA ILE A 79 -9.21 7.88 -12.89
C ILE A 79 -10.49 7.77 -12.07
N ALA A 80 -11.61 8.36 -12.55
CA ALA A 80 -12.88 8.33 -11.83
C ALA A 80 -13.45 6.92 -11.69
N GLU A 81 -13.34 6.09 -12.73
CA GLU A 81 -13.75 4.69 -12.70
C GLU A 81 -12.88 3.86 -11.76
N GLY A 82 -11.56 4.00 -11.84
CA GLY A 82 -10.65 3.32 -10.94
C GLY A 82 -10.82 3.75 -9.48
N ASP A 83 -11.04 5.02 -9.21
CA ASP A 83 -11.33 5.51 -7.86
C ASP A 83 -12.60 4.88 -7.27
N LYS A 84 -13.64 4.69 -8.08
CA LYS A 84 -14.89 4.05 -7.64
C LYS A 84 -14.68 2.58 -7.24
N ILE A 85 -13.77 1.87 -7.93
CA ILE A 85 -13.57 0.43 -7.74
C ILE A 85 -12.52 0.16 -6.65
N PHE A 86 -11.40 0.87 -6.68
CA PHE A 86 -10.23 0.53 -5.88
C PHE A 86 -10.06 1.38 -4.61
N THR A 87 -10.60 2.61 -4.56
CA THR A 87 -10.39 3.46 -3.39
C THR A 87 -11.22 2.97 -2.19
N GLY A 88 -10.53 2.67 -1.10
CA GLY A 88 -11.13 2.17 0.15
C GLY A 88 -11.35 0.66 0.16
N ALA A 89 -10.78 -0.08 -0.79
CA ALA A 89 -10.77 -1.54 -0.79
C ALA A 89 -9.86 -2.11 0.31
N LEU A 90 -8.84 -1.35 0.72
CA LEU A 90 -7.84 -1.71 1.73
C LEU A 90 -7.11 -3.03 1.39
N ASP A 91 -6.86 -3.23 0.10
CA ASP A 91 -6.19 -4.40 -0.45
C ASP A 91 -4.98 -4.04 -1.33
N GLU A 92 -4.30 -5.05 -1.88
CA GLU A 92 -3.15 -4.87 -2.77
C GLU A 92 -3.50 -4.15 -4.09
N ASN A 93 -4.76 -4.21 -4.55
CA ASN A 93 -5.17 -3.49 -5.76
C ASN A 93 -5.26 -1.99 -5.49
N GLU A 94 -5.69 -1.58 -4.30
CA GLU A 94 -5.64 -0.16 -3.92
C GLU A 94 -4.20 0.36 -3.85
N VAL A 95 -3.24 -0.43 -3.34
CA VAL A 95 -1.81 -0.05 -3.36
C VAL A 95 -1.34 0.18 -4.80
N LYS A 96 -1.57 -0.78 -5.70
CA LYS A 96 -1.20 -0.68 -7.13
C LYS A 96 -1.89 0.50 -7.82
N TRP A 97 -3.15 0.77 -7.47
CA TRP A 97 -3.91 1.90 -7.98
C TRP A 97 -3.30 3.25 -7.54
N LEU A 98 -2.95 3.41 -6.28
CA LEU A 98 -2.28 4.60 -5.75
C LEU A 98 -0.92 4.83 -6.43
N ILE A 99 -0.16 3.76 -6.67
CA ILE A 99 1.11 3.81 -7.43
C ILE A 99 0.86 4.31 -8.86
N ALA A 100 -0.15 3.78 -9.55
CA ALA A 100 -0.51 4.20 -10.91
C ALA A 100 -0.95 5.67 -10.97
N LYS A 101 -1.78 6.11 -10.02
CA LYS A 101 -2.17 7.54 -9.88
C LYS A 101 -0.97 8.44 -9.60
N SER A 102 0.01 7.98 -8.80
CA SER A 102 1.23 8.75 -8.52
C SER A 102 2.07 8.99 -9.78
N ALA A 103 2.10 8.02 -10.69
CA ALA A 103 2.76 8.17 -11.98
C ALA A 103 2.05 9.18 -12.88
N GLU A 104 0.72 9.20 -12.88
CA GLU A 104 -0.06 10.20 -13.60
C GLU A 104 0.12 11.60 -12.99
N ALA A 105 0.20 11.71 -11.66
CA ALA A 105 0.52 12.98 -10.99
C ALA A 105 1.90 13.51 -11.42
N LYS A 106 2.91 12.62 -11.58
CA LYS A 106 4.21 12.97 -12.15
C LYS A 106 4.06 13.53 -13.57
N ARG A 107 3.29 12.84 -14.44
CA ARG A 107 3.07 13.27 -15.83
C ARG A 107 2.40 14.64 -15.92
N ARG A 108 1.51 14.96 -14.97
CA ARG A 108 0.83 16.26 -14.87
C ARG A 108 1.68 17.35 -14.19
N GLY A 109 2.91 17.05 -13.79
CA GLY A 109 3.77 18.00 -13.09
C GLY A 109 3.25 18.39 -11.71
N ASN A 110 2.57 17.49 -11.02
CA ASN A 110 2.05 17.72 -9.66
C ASN A 110 2.83 16.87 -8.62
N PRO A 111 3.98 17.33 -8.12
CA PRO A 111 4.80 16.60 -7.16
C PRO A 111 4.12 16.44 -5.80
N VAL A 112 3.23 17.36 -5.39
CA VAL A 112 2.46 17.27 -4.14
C VAL A 112 1.58 16.04 -4.17
N ALA A 113 0.67 15.97 -5.13
CA ALA A 113 -0.25 14.83 -5.27
C ALA A 113 0.52 13.51 -5.43
N ARG A 114 1.68 13.56 -6.12
CA ARG A 114 2.54 12.38 -6.28
C ARG A 114 3.04 11.84 -4.95
N ILE A 115 3.54 12.71 -4.05
CA ILE A 115 4.04 12.30 -2.74
C ILE A 115 2.88 11.82 -1.86
N GLU A 116 1.75 12.52 -1.84
CA GLU A 116 0.57 12.13 -1.06
C GLU A 116 0.11 10.72 -1.44
N LEU A 117 -0.05 10.45 -2.73
CA LEU A 117 -0.44 9.14 -3.23
C LEU A 117 0.56 8.03 -2.88
N LEU A 118 1.87 8.33 -2.99
CA LEU A 118 2.92 7.37 -2.61
C LEU A 118 2.96 7.13 -1.10
N LYS A 119 2.66 8.13 -0.28
CA LYS A 119 2.58 7.97 1.17
C LYS A 119 1.35 7.19 1.62
N ASP A 120 0.21 7.42 0.98
CA ASP A 120 -0.98 6.60 1.21
C ASP A 120 -0.72 5.14 0.82
N ALA A 121 -0.05 4.92 -0.32
CA ALA A 121 0.37 3.58 -0.76
C ALA A 121 1.38 2.93 0.20
N GLU A 122 2.39 3.68 0.70
CA GLU A 122 3.36 3.21 1.70
C GLU A 122 2.65 2.72 2.96
N PHE A 123 1.72 3.51 3.47
CA PHE A 123 0.95 3.17 4.66
C PHE A 123 0.17 1.87 4.48
N LEU A 124 -0.56 1.74 3.37
CA LEU A 124 -1.37 0.55 3.09
C LEU A 124 -0.49 -0.68 2.84
N ALA A 125 0.58 -0.56 2.06
CA ALA A 125 1.52 -1.66 1.80
C ALA A 125 2.18 -2.18 3.08
N ILE A 126 2.50 -1.29 4.05
CA ILE A 126 3.01 -1.70 5.37
C ILE A 126 1.96 -2.51 6.13
N GLN A 127 0.69 -2.10 6.13
CA GLN A 127 -0.39 -2.82 6.81
C GLN A 127 -0.62 -4.21 6.21
N LEU A 128 -0.55 -4.32 4.89
CA LEU A 128 -0.73 -5.57 4.16
C LEU A 128 0.53 -6.47 4.18
N ASN A 129 1.66 -6.00 4.70
CA ASN A 129 2.98 -6.64 4.58
C ASN A 129 3.41 -6.87 3.12
N ASP A 130 2.94 -6.02 2.21
CA ASP A 130 3.27 -6.09 0.79
C ASP A 130 4.67 -5.50 0.54
N ASN A 131 5.67 -6.37 0.61
CA ASN A 131 7.05 -5.97 0.38
C ASN A 131 7.36 -5.67 -1.09
N VAL A 132 6.62 -6.21 -2.03
CA VAL A 132 6.83 -5.97 -3.47
C VAL A 132 6.50 -4.52 -3.80
N ASP A 133 5.28 -4.12 -3.51
CA ASP A 133 4.82 -2.76 -3.77
C ASP A 133 5.54 -1.73 -2.88
N LEU A 134 5.88 -2.09 -1.63
CA LEU A 134 6.66 -1.23 -0.75
C LEU A 134 8.05 -0.89 -1.32
N GLY A 135 8.71 -1.85 -1.95
CA GLY A 135 9.98 -1.61 -2.66
C GLY A 135 9.83 -0.63 -3.83
N ILE A 136 8.78 -0.79 -4.63
CA ILE A 136 8.44 0.11 -5.75
C ILE A 136 8.10 1.52 -5.24
N ILE A 137 7.31 1.63 -4.18
CA ILE A 137 6.95 2.91 -3.55
C ILE A 137 8.21 3.65 -3.08
N TYR A 138 9.13 2.97 -2.42
CA TYR A 138 10.38 3.58 -1.97
C TYR A 138 11.26 4.03 -3.14
N LEU A 139 11.32 3.27 -4.22
CA LEU A 139 12.03 3.68 -5.43
C LEU A 139 11.41 4.95 -6.04
N PHE A 140 10.08 5.03 -6.07
CA PHE A 140 9.36 6.19 -6.60
C PHE A 140 9.51 7.42 -5.69
N LEU A 141 9.46 7.24 -4.36
CA LEU A 141 9.74 8.31 -3.40
C LEU A 141 11.18 8.82 -3.55
N SER A 142 12.16 7.93 -3.68
CA SER A 142 13.55 8.32 -3.97
C SER A 142 13.64 9.23 -5.19
N ASN A 143 12.99 8.86 -6.29
CA ASN A 143 12.98 9.64 -7.52
C ASN A 143 12.31 11.03 -7.36
N VAL A 144 11.27 11.14 -6.55
CA VAL A 144 10.65 12.46 -6.26
C VAL A 144 11.62 13.37 -5.52
N TYR A 145 12.28 12.84 -4.49
CA TYR A 145 13.21 13.62 -3.68
C TYR A 145 14.52 13.93 -4.42
N GLU A 146 14.96 13.09 -5.36
CA GLU A 146 16.05 13.38 -6.27
C GLU A 146 15.73 14.61 -7.14
N GLN A 147 14.56 14.64 -7.76
CA GLN A 147 14.09 15.75 -8.59
C GLN A 147 13.96 17.05 -7.78
N GLY A 148 13.52 16.96 -6.52
CA GLY A 148 13.49 18.09 -5.57
C GLY A 148 14.84 18.44 -4.95
N PHE A 149 15.96 17.89 -5.46
CA PHE A 149 17.33 18.13 -4.97
C PHE A 149 17.55 17.81 -3.48
N ASN A 150 16.72 16.93 -2.90
CA ASN A 150 16.94 16.42 -1.57
C ASN A 150 17.64 15.05 -1.61
N GLY A 151 18.89 15.05 -2.00
CA GLY A 151 19.65 13.83 -2.21
C GLY A 151 19.84 12.96 -0.95
N THR A 152 19.75 13.54 0.25
CA THR A 152 19.82 12.78 1.51
C THR A 152 18.57 11.92 1.70
N VAL A 153 17.39 12.51 1.52
CA VAL A 153 16.11 11.78 1.62
C VAL A 153 15.94 10.82 0.45
N SER A 154 16.33 11.24 -0.78
CA SER A 154 16.34 10.37 -1.95
C SER A 154 17.13 9.11 -1.69
N LYS A 155 18.40 9.24 -1.25
CA LYS A 155 19.26 8.10 -0.93
C LYS A 155 18.66 7.20 0.15
N HIS A 156 18.08 7.78 1.20
CA HIS A 156 17.43 7.00 2.27
C HIS A 156 16.32 6.09 1.75
N TYR A 157 15.45 6.59 0.85
CA TYR A 157 14.42 5.76 0.23
C TYR A 157 15.00 4.74 -0.75
N ALA A 158 16.04 5.10 -1.52
CA ALA A 158 16.73 4.17 -2.40
C ALA A 158 17.36 3.01 -1.62
N ASP A 159 17.98 3.27 -0.47
CA ASP A 159 18.54 2.25 0.42
C ASP A 159 17.47 1.28 0.94
N LYS A 160 16.29 1.81 1.32
CA LYS A 160 15.14 0.98 1.73
C LYS A 160 14.65 0.10 0.58
N ALA A 161 14.50 0.66 -0.62
CA ALA A 161 14.11 -0.08 -1.81
C ALA A 161 15.11 -1.20 -2.12
N LEU A 162 16.41 -0.89 -2.10
CA LEU A 162 17.50 -1.85 -2.32
C LEU A 162 17.47 -3.01 -1.33
N ALA A 163 17.23 -2.72 -0.05
CA ALA A 163 17.14 -3.74 1.00
C ALA A 163 15.98 -4.72 0.74
N ILE A 164 14.85 -4.22 0.28
CA ILE A 164 13.69 -5.04 -0.08
C ILE A 164 13.97 -5.86 -1.34
N PHE A 165 14.44 -5.24 -2.42
CA PHE A 165 14.68 -5.93 -3.68
C PHE A 165 15.77 -7.01 -3.58
N ARG A 166 16.76 -6.82 -2.70
CA ARG A 166 17.74 -7.87 -2.37
C ARG A 166 17.08 -9.09 -1.71
N LYS A 167 16.15 -8.88 -0.78
CA LYS A 167 15.40 -9.99 -0.15
C LYS A 167 14.50 -10.73 -1.15
N LEU A 168 13.95 -10.00 -2.13
CA LEU A 168 13.12 -10.55 -3.20
C LEU A 168 13.95 -11.15 -4.35
N ASN A 169 15.27 -11.01 -4.34
CA ASN A 169 16.18 -11.38 -5.44
C ASN A 169 15.79 -10.77 -6.81
N TRP A 170 15.19 -9.58 -6.82
CA TRP A 170 14.69 -8.91 -8.02
C TRP A 170 15.78 -8.10 -8.71
N GLN A 171 16.58 -8.77 -9.56
CA GLN A 171 17.83 -8.23 -10.10
C GLN A 171 17.66 -6.89 -10.85
N ASN A 172 16.64 -6.76 -11.68
CA ASN A 172 16.37 -5.51 -12.40
C ASN A 172 16.12 -4.35 -11.42
N LYS A 173 15.32 -4.58 -10.37
CA LYS A 173 15.00 -3.57 -9.37
C LYS A 173 16.16 -3.29 -8.41
N ILE A 174 17.04 -4.25 -8.18
CA ILE A 174 18.31 -4.03 -7.47
C ILE A 174 19.14 -3.01 -8.25
N ARG A 175 19.26 -3.15 -9.58
CA ARG A 175 19.97 -2.18 -10.42
C ARG A 175 19.32 -0.81 -10.41
N ASP A 176 17.99 -0.75 -10.53
CA ASP A 176 17.23 0.51 -10.46
C ASP A 176 17.45 1.23 -9.11
N ALA A 177 17.41 0.49 -7.99
CA ALA A 177 17.63 1.06 -6.66
C ALA A 177 19.08 1.52 -6.46
N ARG A 178 20.08 0.78 -6.98
CA ARG A 178 21.47 1.23 -6.96
C ARG A 178 21.67 2.50 -7.79
N MET A 179 20.99 2.60 -8.94
CA MET A 179 20.99 3.82 -9.76
C MET A 179 20.29 4.99 -9.04
N ALA A 180 19.23 4.74 -8.30
CA ALA A 180 18.57 5.77 -7.47
C ALA A 180 19.49 6.27 -6.34
N ILE A 181 20.35 5.41 -5.77
CA ILE A 181 21.41 5.82 -4.82
C ILE A 181 22.40 6.77 -5.50
N VAL A 182 22.81 6.45 -6.73
CA VAL A 182 23.66 7.34 -7.54
C VAL A 182 22.97 8.69 -7.76
N GLY A 183 21.69 8.70 -8.12
CA GLY A 183 20.88 9.93 -8.23
C GLY A 183 20.88 10.75 -6.94
N GLY A 184 20.77 10.10 -5.79
CA GLY A 184 20.90 10.73 -4.48
C GLY A 184 22.25 11.39 -4.23
N TYR A 185 23.36 10.78 -4.66
CA TYR A 185 24.68 11.39 -4.60
C TYR A 185 24.80 12.58 -5.58
N VAL A 186 24.32 12.44 -6.81
CA VAL A 186 24.29 13.51 -7.81
C VAL A 186 23.51 14.72 -7.31
N ALA A 187 22.33 14.50 -6.72
CA ALA A 187 21.51 15.57 -6.13
C ALA A 187 22.22 16.31 -4.98
N LYS A 188 23.15 15.63 -4.28
CA LYS A 188 24.04 16.23 -3.26
C LYS A 188 25.29 16.86 -3.85
N ARG A 189 25.53 16.75 -5.15
CA ARG A 189 26.78 17.09 -5.84
C ARG A 189 28.00 16.31 -5.36
N ASP A 190 27.79 15.13 -4.81
CA ASP A 190 28.83 14.19 -4.40
C ASP A 190 29.16 13.26 -5.56
N TYR A 191 29.83 13.82 -6.57
CA TYR A 191 30.13 13.12 -7.82
C TYR A 191 31.15 12.00 -7.64
N SER A 192 32.06 12.11 -6.66
CA SER A 192 33.00 11.05 -6.33
C SER A 192 32.30 9.79 -5.86
N SER A 193 31.39 9.89 -4.87
CA SER A 193 30.59 8.74 -4.41
C SER A 193 29.65 8.19 -5.50
N ALA A 194 29.15 9.07 -6.39
CA ALA A 194 28.35 8.65 -7.54
C ALA A 194 29.19 7.81 -8.51
N LEU A 195 30.42 8.25 -8.84
CA LEU A 195 31.35 7.53 -9.72
C LEU A 195 31.75 6.18 -9.12
N ASP A 196 32.14 6.14 -7.84
CA ASP A 196 32.50 4.88 -7.16
C ASP A 196 31.34 3.86 -7.25
N SER A 197 30.12 4.34 -7.06
CA SER A 197 28.91 3.50 -7.17
C SER A 197 28.68 3.00 -8.60
N LEU A 198 28.84 3.86 -9.60
CA LEU A 198 28.68 3.50 -11.02
C LEU A 198 29.80 2.53 -11.47
N ILE A 199 31.05 2.80 -11.15
CA ILE A 199 32.19 1.92 -11.49
C ILE A 199 31.99 0.53 -10.87
N ALA A 200 31.50 0.46 -9.63
CA ALA A 200 31.16 -0.82 -8.99
C ALA A 200 29.98 -1.56 -9.65
N MET A 201 29.14 -0.88 -10.42
CA MET A 201 28.03 -1.49 -11.18
C MET A 201 28.40 -1.90 -12.60
N GLU A 202 29.42 -1.29 -13.18
CA GLU A 202 29.78 -1.42 -14.61
C GLU A 202 29.98 -2.88 -15.07
N PRO A 203 30.71 -3.76 -14.36
CA PRO A 203 30.90 -5.15 -14.80
C PRO A 203 29.56 -5.92 -14.91
N GLU A 204 28.67 -5.73 -13.94
CA GLU A 204 27.36 -6.38 -13.93
C GLU A 204 26.47 -5.86 -15.07
N VAL A 205 26.44 -4.54 -15.27
CA VAL A 205 25.66 -3.89 -16.32
C VAL A 205 26.14 -4.32 -17.70
N THR A 206 27.45 -4.34 -17.91
CA THR A 206 28.05 -4.75 -19.18
C THR A 206 27.72 -6.19 -19.54
N ALA A 207 27.75 -7.10 -18.55
CA ALA A 207 27.48 -8.51 -18.76
C ALA A 207 26.00 -8.85 -18.93
N ASN A 208 25.11 -8.23 -18.12
CA ASN A 208 23.76 -8.74 -17.89
C ASN A 208 22.63 -7.76 -18.22
N ALA A 209 22.92 -6.49 -18.53
CA ALA A 209 21.86 -5.53 -18.81
C ALA A 209 21.45 -5.53 -20.29
N HIS A 210 20.18 -5.16 -20.53
CA HIS A 210 19.68 -4.92 -21.89
C HIS A 210 20.32 -3.65 -22.48
N ASP A 211 20.47 -3.59 -23.81
CA ASP A 211 21.21 -2.50 -24.48
C ASP A 211 20.67 -1.10 -24.17
N SER A 212 19.35 -0.94 -24.07
CA SER A 212 18.75 0.35 -23.67
C SER A 212 19.17 0.78 -22.26
N TYR A 213 19.32 -0.17 -21.34
CA TYR A 213 19.80 0.13 -19.98
C TYR A 213 21.31 0.43 -19.98
N LYS A 214 22.10 -0.26 -20.81
CA LYS A 214 23.54 0.04 -20.97
C LYS A 214 23.74 1.47 -21.44
N ILE A 215 23.02 1.89 -22.48
CA ILE A 215 23.09 3.27 -22.98
C ILE A 215 22.73 4.27 -21.86
N PHE A 216 21.63 4.05 -21.15
CA PHE A 216 21.25 4.90 -20.00
C PHE A 216 22.34 4.94 -18.92
N PHE A 217 22.88 3.78 -18.54
CA PHE A 217 23.89 3.67 -17.51
C PHE A 217 25.18 4.42 -17.89
N PHE A 218 25.70 4.17 -19.09
CA PHE A 218 26.94 4.82 -19.56
C PHE A 218 26.75 6.32 -19.81
N ASP A 219 25.55 6.78 -20.19
CA ASP A 219 25.23 8.20 -20.24
C ASP A 219 25.31 8.85 -18.84
N GLN A 220 24.78 8.19 -17.79
CA GLN A 220 24.91 8.67 -16.42
C GLN A 220 26.37 8.65 -15.93
N LEU A 221 27.12 7.61 -16.28
CA LEU A 221 28.55 7.51 -15.96
C LEU A 221 29.35 8.65 -16.61
N ALA A 222 29.10 8.94 -17.88
CA ALA A 222 29.73 10.04 -18.59
C ALA A 222 29.40 11.41 -17.96
N ARG A 223 28.14 11.65 -17.59
CA ARG A 223 27.72 12.87 -16.89
C ARG A 223 28.43 13.05 -15.55
N CYS A 224 28.57 11.97 -14.79
CA CYS A 224 29.30 12.01 -13.52
C CYS A 224 30.78 12.31 -13.75
N TYR A 225 31.41 11.71 -14.78
CA TYR A 225 32.78 12.03 -15.14
C TYR A 225 32.96 13.50 -15.54
N ASP A 226 32.06 14.07 -16.36
CA ASP A 226 32.12 15.49 -16.71
C ASP A 226 31.98 16.39 -15.48
N SER A 227 31.02 16.09 -14.61
CA SER A 227 30.77 16.82 -13.36
C SER A 227 31.96 16.73 -12.38
N ASP A 228 32.70 15.62 -12.41
CA ASP A 228 33.96 15.40 -11.65
C ASP A 228 35.21 15.93 -12.39
N ARG A 229 35.04 16.73 -13.44
CA ARG A 229 36.12 17.33 -14.25
C ARG A 229 37.01 16.34 -15.01
N GLN A 230 36.50 15.14 -15.26
CA GLN A 230 37.13 14.12 -16.09
C GLN A 230 36.52 14.10 -17.50
N SER A 231 36.36 15.27 -18.12
CA SER A 231 35.55 15.49 -19.34
C SER A 231 36.00 14.66 -20.54
N ARG A 232 37.33 14.34 -20.67
CA ARG A 232 37.81 13.46 -21.74
C ARG A 232 37.20 12.07 -21.65
N LYS A 233 37.16 11.46 -20.46
CA LYS A 233 36.52 10.15 -20.27
C LYS A 233 35.04 10.19 -20.58
N ALA A 234 34.33 11.27 -20.20
CA ALA A 234 32.95 11.46 -20.53
C ALA A 234 32.71 11.46 -22.05
N ILE A 235 33.55 12.21 -22.80
CA ILE A 235 33.50 12.30 -24.27
C ILE A 235 33.71 10.93 -24.90
N ASP A 236 34.74 10.19 -24.45
CA ASP A 236 35.04 8.85 -24.97
C ASP A 236 33.88 7.88 -24.77
N ILE A 237 33.22 7.95 -23.62
CA ILE A 237 32.03 7.13 -23.33
C ILE A 237 30.88 7.50 -24.28
N TRP A 238 30.55 8.79 -24.43
CA TRP A 238 29.46 9.20 -25.33
C TRP A 238 29.72 8.80 -26.77
N HIS A 239 30.97 8.91 -27.23
CA HIS A 239 31.36 8.40 -28.56
C HIS A 239 31.17 6.89 -28.70
N SER A 240 31.38 6.12 -27.62
CA SER A 240 31.22 4.66 -27.66
C SER A 240 29.74 4.19 -27.66
N ILE A 241 28.83 4.95 -27.09
CA ILE A 241 27.41 4.54 -26.92
C ILE A 241 26.46 5.16 -27.93
N TYR A 242 26.85 6.24 -28.61
CA TYR A 242 26.01 6.94 -29.58
C TYR A 242 26.59 6.95 -30.99
N ASP A 243 25.81 6.50 -31.94
CA ASP A 243 26.12 6.51 -33.38
C ASP A 243 25.66 7.80 -34.10
N GLY A 244 25.34 8.85 -33.33
CA GLY A 244 24.81 10.13 -33.85
C GLY A 244 23.30 10.20 -34.02
N LYS A 245 22.55 9.15 -33.63
CA LYS A 245 21.08 9.11 -33.72
C LYS A 245 20.45 9.00 -32.34
N ASN A 246 19.22 9.54 -32.21
CA ASN A 246 18.38 9.40 -31.02
C ASN A 246 19.01 9.92 -29.70
N ILE A 247 19.84 10.96 -29.80
CA ILE A 247 20.45 11.59 -28.64
C ILE A 247 19.51 12.68 -28.09
N SER A 248 19.29 12.69 -26.77
CA SER A 248 18.45 13.70 -26.14
C SER A 248 19.12 15.08 -26.10
N ALA A 249 18.33 16.17 -26.05
CA ALA A 249 18.86 17.51 -25.88
C ALA A 249 19.71 17.63 -24.58
N ASN A 250 19.29 16.96 -23.53
CA ASN A 250 20.01 16.93 -22.26
C ASN A 250 21.38 16.28 -22.38
N THR A 251 21.49 15.11 -23.02
CA THR A 251 22.77 14.44 -23.29
C THR A 251 23.69 15.29 -24.16
N LEU A 252 23.15 15.88 -25.25
CA LEU A 252 23.93 16.76 -26.13
C LEU A 252 24.46 17.99 -25.39
N ALA A 253 23.69 18.57 -24.47
CA ALA A 253 24.13 19.70 -23.66
C ALA A 253 25.27 19.31 -22.69
N HIS A 254 25.17 18.15 -22.01
CA HIS A 254 26.27 17.67 -21.17
C HIS A 254 27.52 17.33 -21.99
N TRP A 255 27.36 16.74 -23.16
CA TRP A 255 28.44 16.45 -24.07
C TRP A 255 29.13 17.73 -24.59
N ALA A 256 28.32 18.74 -24.94
CA ALA A 256 28.84 20.07 -25.29
C ALA A 256 29.61 20.73 -24.12
N HIS A 257 29.09 20.57 -22.90
CA HIS A 257 29.77 21.07 -21.70
C HIS A 257 31.10 20.37 -21.44
N ALA A 258 31.21 19.08 -21.70
CA ALA A 258 32.49 18.36 -21.60
C ALA A 258 33.51 18.87 -22.62
N TYR A 259 33.12 19.12 -23.88
CA TYR A 259 34.01 19.75 -24.87
C TYR A 259 34.37 21.19 -24.48
N TYR A 260 33.48 21.95 -23.91
CA TYR A 260 33.78 23.28 -23.37
C TYR A 260 34.87 23.21 -22.28
N HIS A 261 34.83 22.24 -21.41
CA HIS A 261 35.82 22.05 -20.35
C HIS A 261 37.24 21.74 -20.90
N ILE A 262 37.31 20.97 -21.97
CA ILE A 262 38.62 20.69 -22.61
C ILE A 262 39.03 21.71 -23.66
N ASN A 263 38.27 22.84 -23.75
CA ASN A 263 38.51 23.96 -24.64
C ASN A 263 38.33 23.67 -26.16
N GLU A 264 37.61 22.62 -26.51
CA GLU A 264 37.19 22.34 -27.89
C GLU A 264 35.88 23.04 -28.22
N LEU A 265 35.95 24.36 -28.40
CA LEU A 265 34.75 25.21 -28.46
C LEU A 265 33.91 25.00 -29.72
N ASP A 266 34.51 24.65 -30.86
CA ASP A 266 33.76 24.39 -32.11
C ASP A 266 32.91 23.12 -31.97
N SER A 267 33.45 22.06 -31.41
CA SER A 267 32.72 20.81 -31.12
C SER A 267 31.61 21.07 -30.12
N ALA A 268 31.91 21.82 -29.05
CA ALA A 268 30.92 22.20 -28.04
C ALA A 268 29.76 23.00 -28.68
N TYR A 269 30.08 23.99 -29.52
CA TYR A 269 29.08 24.82 -30.17
C TYR A 269 28.20 24.01 -31.14
N MET A 270 28.78 23.10 -31.91
CA MET A 270 28.04 22.23 -32.84
C MET A 270 27.01 21.36 -32.10
N LEU A 271 27.40 20.75 -30.97
CA LEU A 271 26.52 19.90 -30.18
C LEU A 271 25.39 20.70 -29.53
N ILE A 272 25.68 21.88 -28.96
CA ILE A 272 24.62 22.69 -28.33
C ILE A 272 23.63 23.23 -29.36
N GLN A 273 24.07 23.52 -30.59
CA GLN A 273 23.17 23.89 -31.68
C GLN A 273 22.28 22.71 -32.12
N GLN A 274 22.76 21.47 -32.05
CA GLN A 274 21.92 20.29 -32.25
C GLN A 274 20.88 20.15 -31.12
N ALA A 275 21.29 20.29 -29.85
CA ALA A 275 20.40 20.26 -28.69
C ALA A 275 19.28 21.33 -28.81
N ASN A 276 19.61 22.51 -29.32
CA ASN A 276 18.66 23.62 -29.49
C ASN A 276 17.55 23.35 -30.53
N LYS A 277 17.71 22.36 -31.40
CA LYS A 277 16.67 21.93 -32.38
C LYS A 277 15.69 20.90 -31.83
N LEU A 278 15.97 20.32 -30.69
CA LEU A 278 15.16 19.26 -30.10
C LEU A 278 14.12 19.83 -29.12
N HIS A 279 13.03 19.06 -28.90
CA HIS A 279 12.06 19.40 -27.86
C HIS A 279 12.66 19.26 -26.47
N ARG A 280 12.38 20.22 -25.57
CA ARG A 280 12.98 20.32 -24.23
C ARG A 280 11.91 20.69 -23.20
N ASN A 281 12.05 20.11 -22.01
CA ASN A 281 11.38 20.61 -20.80
C ASN A 281 12.13 21.84 -20.23
N ASN A 282 11.58 22.49 -19.21
CA ASN A 282 12.17 23.69 -18.63
C ASN A 282 13.60 23.48 -18.07
N THR A 283 13.85 22.30 -17.49
CA THR A 283 15.17 21.96 -16.93
C THR A 283 16.22 21.78 -18.04
N ASP A 284 15.86 21.05 -19.10
CA ASP A 284 16.73 20.85 -20.26
C ASP A 284 16.98 22.19 -21.01
N GLU A 285 15.95 23.04 -21.12
CA GLU A 285 16.08 24.37 -21.69
C GLU A 285 17.08 25.22 -20.90
N ALA A 286 16.96 25.23 -19.56
CA ALA A 286 17.88 25.97 -18.70
C ALA A 286 19.32 25.45 -18.82
N LEU A 287 19.52 24.14 -18.86
CA LEU A 287 20.83 23.52 -19.07
C LEU A 287 21.42 23.94 -20.42
N CYS A 288 20.67 23.77 -21.51
CA CYS A 288 21.12 24.12 -22.85
C CYS A 288 21.50 25.60 -22.95
N ARG A 289 20.71 26.51 -22.37
CA ARG A 289 21.00 27.96 -22.41
C ARG A 289 22.21 28.34 -21.57
N ASN A 290 22.42 27.70 -20.42
CA ASN A 290 23.63 27.92 -19.63
C ASN A 290 24.87 27.48 -20.40
N VAL A 291 24.86 26.27 -20.95
CA VAL A 291 26.01 25.73 -21.71
C VAL A 291 26.26 26.55 -22.98
N GLU A 292 25.21 26.95 -23.72
CA GLU A 292 25.32 27.82 -24.90
C GLU A 292 25.92 29.17 -24.54
N TYR A 293 25.48 29.78 -23.43
CA TYR A 293 26.03 31.04 -22.94
C TYR A 293 27.54 30.94 -22.64
N ASP A 294 27.95 29.93 -21.87
CA ASP A 294 29.34 29.72 -21.48
C ASP A 294 30.25 29.50 -22.70
N ILE A 295 29.77 28.75 -23.70
CA ILE A 295 30.49 28.52 -24.96
C ILE A 295 30.66 29.83 -25.74
N LEU A 296 29.54 30.58 -25.95
CA LEU A 296 29.56 31.83 -26.71
C LEU A 296 30.39 32.91 -26.03
N GLU A 297 30.37 33.01 -24.70
CA GLU A 297 31.23 33.90 -23.92
C GLU A 297 32.69 33.61 -24.17
N LYS A 298 33.07 32.32 -24.06
CA LYS A 298 34.47 31.88 -24.26
C LYS A 298 34.91 32.04 -25.72
N MET A 299 34.02 31.91 -26.69
CA MET A 299 34.27 32.17 -28.11
C MET A 299 34.32 33.68 -28.45
N GLY A 300 33.88 34.58 -27.55
CA GLY A 300 33.82 36.01 -27.78
C GLY A 300 32.73 36.47 -28.73
N ARG A 301 31.68 35.65 -28.94
CA ARG A 301 30.54 35.91 -29.88
C ARG A 301 29.51 36.83 -29.26
N LYS A 302 29.85 38.10 -29.02
CA LYS A 302 29.04 39.08 -28.27
C LYS A 302 27.63 39.30 -28.78
N ALA A 303 27.39 39.30 -30.09
CA ALA A 303 26.06 39.51 -30.66
C ALA A 303 25.07 38.40 -30.33
N GLU A 304 25.54 37.15 -30.32
CA GLU A 304 24.71 36.00 -29.99
C GLU A 304 24.56 35.81 -28.48
N LEU A 305 25.62 36.18 -27.73
CA LEU A 305 25.61 36.14 -26.26
C LEU A 305 24.47 36.94 -25.65
N ALA A 306 24.23 38.15 -26.12
CA ALA A 306 23.15 39.01 -25.62
C ALA A 306 21.75 38.38 -25.82
N ARG A 307 21.55 37.72 -26.96
CA ARG A 307 20.30 36.99 -27.22
C ARG A 307 20.15 35.78 -26.30
N VAL A 308 21.20 35.00 -26.15
CA VAL A 308 21.18 33.79 -25.33
C VAL A 308 21.04 34.12 -23.85
N ASP A 309 21.65 35.19 -23.37
CA ASP A 309 21.52 35.67 -22.00
C ASP A 309 20.04 35.97 -21.63
N SER A 310 19.31 36.63 -22.52
CA SER A 310 17.87 36.85 -22.31
C SER A 310 17.09 35.55 -22.19
N LEU A 311 17.35 34.56 -23.07
CA LEU A 311 16.69 33.26 -23.06
C LEU A 311 17.09 32.43 -21.82
N ARG A 312 18.34 32.52 -21.39
CA ARG A 312 18.87 31.90 -20.16
C ARG A 312 18.13 32.42 -18.93
N ASN A 313 17.95 33.74 -18.83
CA ASN A 313 17.24 34.36 -17.71
C ASN A 313 15.76 33.95 -17.65
N ILE A 314 15.10 33.82 -18.79
CA ILE A 314 13.73 33.30 -18.88
C ILE A 314 13.67 31.84 -18.43
N ALA A 315 14.57 30.97 -18.94
CA ALA A 315 14.64 29.55 -18.60
C ALA A 315 14.95 29.34 -17.11
N ALA A 316 15.89 30.12 -16.56
CA ALA A 316 16.21 30.10 -15.13
C ALA A 316 15.00 30.51 -14.27
N GLY A 317 14.26 31.52 -14.69
CA GLY A 317 13.02 31.96 -14.02
C GLY A 317 11.94 30.87 -14.00
N ASN A 318 11.78 30.13 -15.11
CA ASN A 318 10.83 29.03 -15.20
C ASN A 318 11.23 27.85 -14.30
N THR A 319 12.49 27.44 -14.34
CA THR A 319 13.04 26.39 -13.48
C THR A 319 12.94 26.77 -12.00
N MET A 320 13.19 28.03 -11.65
CA MET A 320 13.08 28.50 -10.27
C MET A 320 11.64 28.50 -9.76
N LYS A 321 10.65 28.79 -10.62
CA LYS A 321 9.22 28.65 -10.26
C LYS A 321 8.85 27.19 -9.99
N GLU A 322 9.30 26.27 -10.84
CA GLU A 322 9.09 24.82 -10.62
C GLU A 322 9.74 24.35 -9.30
N ARG A 323 10.99 24.74 -9.04
CA ARG A 323 11.68 24.41 -7.78
C ARG A 323 10.97 24.94 -6.54
N LYS A 324 10.50 26.19 -6.57
CA LYS A 324 9.74 26.75 -5.44
C LYS A 324 8.43 26.02 -5.21
N LEU A 325 7.77 25.57 -6.27
CA LEU A 325 6.57 24.77 -6.17
C LEU A 325 6.89 23.40 -5.55
N GLU A 326 7.98 22.76 -5.95
CA GLU A 326 8.47 21.50 -5.38
C GLU A 326 8.90 21.63 -3.91
N GLU A 327 9.67 22.68 -3.56
CA GLU A 327 10.08 22.94 -2.17
C GLU A 327 8.88 23.25 -1.26
N SER A 328 7.93 24.05 -1.72
CA SER A 328 6.73 24.36 -0.95
C SER A 328 5.84 23.12 -0.80
N SER A 329 5.79 22.24 -1.81
CA SER A 329 5.08 20.99 -1.78
C SER A 329 5.74 19.98 -0.83
N LEU A 330 7.06 19.89 -0.81
CA LEU A 330 7.82 19.07 0.14
C LEU A 330 7.64 19.54 1.59
N ALA A 331 7.70 20.86 1.83
CA ALA A 331 7.48 21.46 3.15
C ALA A 331 6.03 21.26 3.63
N LEU A 332 5.06 21.36 2.73
CA LEU A 332 3.65 21.12 3.02
C LEU A 332 3.43 19.65 3.42
N ASN A 333 4.04 18.70 2.72
CA ASN A 333 3.92 17.27 3.00
C ASN A 333 4.51 16.86 4.35
N LEU A 334 5.65 17.42 4.74
CA LEU A 334 6.22 17.19 6.08
C LEU A 334 5.28 17.69 7.19
N LYS A 335 4.48 18.73 6.92
CA LYS A 335 3.53 19.32 7.85
C LYS A 335 2.19 18.56 7.90
N TYR A 336 1.77 17.95 6.78
CA TYR A 336 0.53 17.18 6.67
C TYR A 336 0.70 15.70 7.05
N ASP A 337 1.93 15.18 7.07
CA ASP A 337 2.21 13.74 7.20
C ASP A 337 1.68 13.12 8.51
N SER A 338 1.60 13.89 9.59
CA SER A 338 1.07 13.39 10.87
C SER A 338 -0.43 13.61 11.05
N ALA A 339 -0.96 14.77 10.69
CA ALA A 339 -2.34 15.15 10.97
C ALA A 339 -3.34 14.50 9.99
N THR A 340 -3.01 14.50 8.68
CA THR A 340 -3.88 13.93 7.63
C THR A 340 -3.90 12.41 7.69
N ARG A 341 -2.79 11.80 8.04
CA ARG A 341 -2.66 10.36 8.24
C ARG A 341 -3.57 9.86 9.36
N ASN A 342 -3.54 10.52 10.52
CA ASN A 342 -4.40 10.17 11.64
C ASN A 342 -5.90 10.39 11.33
N ALA A 343 -6.25 11.50 10.67
CA ALA A 343 -7.63 11.77 10.30
C ALA A 343 -8.19 10.77 9.25
N ARG A 344 -7.36 10.31 8.30
CA ARG A 344 -7.77 9.29 7.33
C ARG A 344 -7.88 7.89 7.93
N ILE A 345 -6.99 7.55 8.87
CA ILE A 345 -7.08 6.30 9.66
C ILE A 345 -8.40 6.30 10.44
N GLU A 346 -8.69 7.39 11.17
CA GLU A 346 -9.94 7.52 11.92
C GLU A 346 -11.18 7.47 11.03
N ALA A 347 -11.14 8.10 9.85
CA ALA A 347 -12.25 8.07 8.88
C ALA A 347 -12.45 6.68 8.26
N ALA A 348 -11.36 5.96 7.93
CA ALA A 348 -11.43 4.59 7.41
C ALA A 348 -11.93 3.61 8.48
N GLU A 349 -11.43 3.73 9.71
CA GLU A 349 -11.91 2.94 10.85
C GLU A 349 -13.38 3.24 11.18
N ALA A 350 -13.81 4.51 11.15
CA ALA A 350 -15.19 4.90 11.36
C ALA A 350 -16.11 4.29 10.29
N ARG A 351 -15.69 4.32 9.01
CA ARG A 351 -16.44 3.72 7.91
C ARG A 351 -16.52 2.19 8.04
N ASN A 352 -15.44 1.54 8.46
CA ASN A 352 -15.43 0.09 8.69
C ASN A 352 -16.31 -0.30 9.89
N ARG A 353 -16.30 0.49 10.97
CA ARG A 353 -17.19 0.33 12.12
C ARG A 353 -18.66 0.49 11.71
N THR A 354 -18.99 1.45 10.85
CA THR A 354 -20.35 1.66 10.34
C THR A 354 -20.80 0.48 9.48
N ASN A 355 -19.96 -0.05 8.61
CA ASN A 355 -20.25 -1.21 7.79
C ASN A 355 -20.44 -2.48 8.65
N ILE A 356 -19.60 -2.68 9.66
CA ILE A 356 -19.75 -3.78 10.63
C ILE A 356 -21.06 -3.64 11.42
N ALA A 357 -21.40 -2.43 11.86
CA ALA A 357 -22.65 -2.18 12.56
C ALA A 357 -23.88 -2.45 11.67
N ILE A 358 -23.86 -2.02 10.41
CA ILE A 358 -24.91 -2.31 9.43
C ILE A 358 -25.02 -3.83 9.20
N PHE A 359 -23.89 -4.52 9.06
CA PHE A 359 -23.88 -5.98 8.88
C PHE A 359 -24.45 -6.71 10.12
N ILE A 360 -24.11 -6.26 11.33
CA ILE A 360 -24.67 -6.79 12.57
C ILE A 360 -26.16 -6.55 12.65
N VAL A 361 -26.64 -5.35 12.30
CA VAL A 361 -28.07 -5.03 12.26
C VAL A 361 -28.82 -5.88 11.24
N MET A 362 -28.24 -6.10 10.06
CA MET A 362 -28.84 -7.00 9.05
C MET A 362 -28.89 -8.46 9.54
N LEU A 363 -27.83 -8.96 10.20
CA LEU A 363 -27.83 -10.30 10.80
C LEU A 363 -28.88 -10.45 11.90
N LEU A 364 -29.03 -9.42 12.74
CA LEU A 364 -30.08 -9.39 13.79
C LEU A 364 -31.49 -9.35 13.19
N ALA A 365 -31.69 -8.59 12.11
CA ALA A 365 -32.98 -8.55 11.40
C ALA A 365 -33.31 -9.91 10.75
N ILE A 366 -32.31 -10.55 10.10
CA ILE A 366 -32.50 -11.89 9.50
C ILE A 366 -32.78 -12.94 10.59
N SER A 367 -32.06 -12.90 11.71
CA SER A 367 -32.28 -13.80 12.83
C SER A 367 -33.63 -13.57 13.49
N GLY A 368 -34.10 -12.31 13.58
CA GLY A 368 -35.43 -11.96 14.07
C GLY A 368 -36.53 -12.46 13.15
N VAL A 369 -36.38 -12.32 11.83
CA VAL A 369 -37.33 -12.86 10.85
C VAL A 369 -37.34 -14.40 10.89
N ALA A 370 -36.16 -15.03 10.97
CA ALA A 370 -36.06 -16.49 11.10
C ALA A 370 -36.71 -17.00 12.39
N ALA A 371 -36.49 -16.30 13.51
CA ALA A 371 -37.14 -16.62 14.79
C ALA A 371 -38.67 -16.42 14.73
N TYR A 372 -39.13 -15.35 14.07
CA TYR A 372 -40.56 -15.11 13.84
C TYR A 372 -41.21 -16.20 12.99
N ILE A 373 -40.58 -16.59 11.88
CA ILE A 373 -41.06 -17.69 11.01
C ILE A 373 -41.07 -19.01 11.78
N PHE A 374 -40.02 -19.27 12.57
CA PHE A 374 -39.96 -20.48 13.40
C PHE A 374 -41.03 -20.51 14.49
N MET A 375 -41.25 -19.37 15.18
CA MET A 375 -42.32 -19.24 16.17
C MET A 375 -43.71 -19.37 15.54
N ASN A 376 -43.90 -18.78 14.36
CA ASN A 376 -45.21 -18.87 13.67
C ASN A 376 -45.50 -20.30 13.18
N LYS A 377 -44.48 -21.02 12.65
CA LYS A 377 -44.61 -22.46 12.36
C LYS A 377 -44.82 -23.28 13.61
N ARG A 378 -44.14 -22.98 14.70
CA ARG A 378 -44.30 -23.66 15.97
C ARG A 378 -45.70 -23.41 16.55
N ASN A 379 -46.22 -22.19 16.44
CA ASN A 379 -47.59 -21.87 16.85
C ASN A 379 -48.67 -22.57 15.98
N GLN A 380 -48.40 -22.78 14.69
CA GLN A 380 -49.28 -23.57 13.82
C GLN A 380 -49.23 -25.06 14.17
N LEU A 381 -48.04 -25.60 14.47
CA LEU A 381 -47.90 -26.98 14.96
C LEU A 381 -48.54 -27.17 16.32
N LEU A 382 -48.38 -26.22 17.24
CA LEU A 382 -49.03 -26.26 18.55
C LEU A 382 -50.55 -26.17 18.47
N LYS A 383 -51.12 -25.45 17.47
CA LYS A 383 -52.55 -25.46 17.22
C LYS A 383 -53.05 -26.81 16.71
N LEU A 384 -52.27 -27.52 15.90
CA LEU A 384 -52.57 -28.86 15.42
C LEU A 384 -52.36 -29.93 16.49
N GLU A 385 -51.38 -29.76 17.38
CA GLU A 385 -51.18 -30.65 18.54
C GLU A 385 -52.25 -30.41 19.62
N HIS A 386 -52.75 -29.19 19.79
CA HIS A 386 -53.81 -28.90 20.77
C HIS A 386 -55.14 -29.61 20.48
N GLU A 387 -55.47 -29.89 19.20
CA GLU A 387 -56.64 -30.69 18.84
C GLU A 387 -56.44 -32.19 19.19
N ASN A 388 -55.20 -32.67 19.23
CA ASN A 388 -54.84 -34.06 19.60
C ASN A 388 -54.52 -34.26 21.10
N ASP A 389 -54.17 -33.21 21.84
CA ASP A 389 -53.62 -33.32 23.19
C ASP A 389 -54.62 -33.10 24.34
N ILE A 390 -55.91 -32.80 24.04
CA ILE A 390 -56.99 -32.80 25.06
C ILE A 390 -57.04 -34.19 25.74
N LEU A 391 -56.57 -35.24 25.10
CA LEU A 391 -56.50 -36.60 25.65
C LEU A 391 -55.25 -36.93 26.48
N LYS A 392 -54.15 -36.17 26.40
CA LYS A 392 -52.89 -36.44 27.08
C LYS A 392 -52.52 -35.54 28.26
N ILE A 393 -53.36 -34.51 28.54
CA ILE A 393 -53.05 -33.45 29.53
C ILE A 393 -53.01 -33.97 30.99
N LYS A 394 -53.49 -35.13 31.28
CA LYS A 394 -53.49 -35.66 32.67
C LYS A 394 -52.19 -36.27 33.16
N THR A 395 -51.25 -36.51 32.27
CA THR A 395 -49.98 -37.17 32.63
C THR A 395 -48.72 -36.25 32.53
N MET A 396 -48.86 -34.98 32.07
CA MET A 396 -47.69 -34.11 31.85
C MET A 396 -47.55 -32.93 32.82
N GLN A 397 -48.46 -32.74 33.79
CA GLN A 397 -48.38 -31.63 34.74
C GLN A 397 -47.17 -31.69 35.70
N ASP A 398 -46.63 -32.85 35.97
CA ASP A 398 -45.52 -32.99 36.91
C ASP A 398 -44.11 -32.78 36.31
N ASN A 399 -43.97 -32.75 34.98
CA ASN A 399 -42.67 -32.56 34.33
C ASN A 399 -42.37 -31.11 33.88
N LEU A 400 -43.37 -30.23 33.87
CA LEU A 400 -43.23 -28.84 33.40
C LEU A 400 -42.56 -27.92 34.43
N PHE A 401 -42.67 -28.26 35.72
CA PHE A 401 -42.13 -27.40 36.78
C PHE A 401 -40.59 -27.38 36.83
N LYS A 402 -39.89 -28.38 36.26
CA LYS A 402 -38.42 -28.44 36.27
C LYS A 402 -37.74 -27.74 35.09
N SER A 403 -38.49 -27.44 34.01
CA SER A 403 -37.93 -26.83 32.79
C SER A 403 -37.91 -25.30 32.84
N ASP A 404 -38.81 -24.67 33.59
CA ASP A 404 -39.03 -23.22 33.58
C ASP A 404 -37.92 -22.42 34.31
N CYS A 405 -37.28 -23.04 35.30
CA CYS A 405 -36.15 -22.39 36.01
C CYS A 405 -34.88 -22.23 35.18
N ARG A 406 -34.61 -23.12 34.20
CA ARG A 406 -33.37 -23.07 33.39
C ARG A 406 -33.45 -22.04 32.26
N ASN A 407 -34.66 -21.79 31.72
CA ASN A 407 -34.82 -20.84 30.58
C ASN A 407 -34.80 -19.38 31.02
N LYS A 408 -35.27 -19.08 32.26
CA LYS A 408 -35.22 -17.71 32.81
C LYS A 408 -33.82 -17.25 33.12
N ASP A 409 -32.94 -18.12 33.59
CA ASP A 409 -31.53 -17.79 33.90
C ASP A 409 -30.72 -17.50 32.63
N MET A 410 -31.00 -18.22 31.54
CA MET A 410 -30.30 -18.03 30.26
C MET A 410 -30.72 -16.76 29.52
N SER A 411 -32.04 -16.43 29.58
CA SER A 411 -32.56 -15.19 29.00
C SER A 411 -32.05 -13.94 29.72
N ALA A 412 -31.90 -14.01 31.05
CA ALA A 412 -31.36 -12.90 31.84
C ALA A 412 -29.88 -12.63 31.52
N ARG A 413 -29.08 -13.67 31.39
CA ARG A 413 -27.62 -13.53 31.04
C ARG A 413 -27.40 -13.01 29.62
N ILE A 414 -28.24 -13.43 28.66
CA ILE A 414 -28.17 -12.92 27.28
C ILE A 414 -28.57 -11.44 27.24
N SER A 415 -29.61 -11.04 28.00
CA SER A 415 -30.06 -9.65 28.11
C SER A 415 -29.01 -8.75 28.75
N GLU A 416 -28.28 -9.23 29.76
CA GLU A 416 -27.20 -8.50 30.44
C GLU A 416 -26.01 -8.28 29.52
N LEU A 417 -25.63 -9.29 28.73
CA LEU A 417 -24.57 -9.18 27.70
C LEU A 417 -24.90 -8.19 26.59
N PHE A 418 -26.14 -8.15 26.14
CA PHE A 418 -26.61 -7.17 25.16
C PHE A 418 -26.62 -5.77 25.76
N HIS A 419 -27.08 -5.61 27.00
CA HIS A 419 -27.09 -4.31 27.69
C HIS A 419 -25.69 -3.72 27.85
N THR A 420 -24.71 -4.55 28.20
CA THR A 420 -23.30 -4.13 28.35
C THR A 420 -22.68 -3.70 27.02
N ARG A 421 -23.00 -4.39 25.92
CA ARG A 421 -22.55 -4.02 24.57
C ARG A 421 -23.23 -2.76 24.03
N PHE A 422 -24.53 -2.59 24.26
CA PHE A 422 -25.25 -1.39 23.84
C PHE A 422 -24.78 -0.16 24.62
N ASN A 423 -24.54 -0.26 25.92
CA ASN A 423 -24.03 0.83 26.74
C ASN A 423 -22.63 1.29 26.31
N LEU A 424 -21.79 0.37 25.81
CA LEU A 424 -20.46 0.71 25.27
C LEU A 424 -20.59 1.45 23.93
N ILE A 425 -21.52 1.03 23.06
CA ILE A 425 -21.78 1.67 21.78
C ILE A 425 -22.42 3.06 22.00
N ASP A 426 -23.35 3.19 22.93
CA ASP A 426 -23.99 4.47 23.28
C ASP A 426 -22.99 5.45 23.92
N ALA A 427 -22.09 4.98 24.78
CA ALA A 427 -21.03 5.81 25.36
C ALA A 427 -20.04 6.30 24.28
N LEU A 428 -19.66 5.44 23.32
CA LEU A 428 -18.83 5.81 22.19
C LEU A 428 -19.53 6.77 21.22
N ALA A 429 -20.83 6.58 20.98
CA ALA A 429 -21.65 7.46 20.18
C ALA A 429 -21.87 8.83 20.83
N ALA A 430 -22.15 8.88 22.13
CA ALA A 430 -22.29 10.12 22.89
C ALA A 430 -20.99 10.94 22.84
N THR A 431 -19.84 10.29 23.08
CA THR A 431 -18.52 10.91 22.98
C THR A 431 -18.25 11.47 21.58
N TYR A 432 -18.70 10.77 20.53
CA TYR A 432 -18.58 11.23 19.13
C TYR A 432 -19.42 12.48 18.86
N PHE A 433 -20.67 12.54 19.36
CA PHE A 433 -21.56 13.68 19.14
C PHE A 433 -21.19 14.92 19.96
N GLU A 434 -20.61 14.76 21.16
CA GLU A 434 -20.20 15.86 22.02
C GLU A 434 -18.92 16.58 21.56
N CYS A 435 -18.14 15.94 20.64
CA CYS A 435 -16.77 16.35 20.33
C CYS A 435 -16.55 16.82 18.89
N LYS A 436 -17.44 17.63 18.32
CA LYS A 436 -17.50 17.84 16.87
C LYS A 436 -16.49 18.83 16.26
N ASP A 437 -15.75 19.69 17.00
CA ASP A 437 -15.11 20.85 16.34
C ASP A 437 -13.70 21.36 16.78
N THR A 438 -12.90 20.72 17.62
CA THR A 438 -11.54 21.22 17.96
C THR A 438 -10.42 20.17 18.10
N ALA A 439 -9.14 20.58 17.86
CA ALA A 439 -7.95 19.73 18.00
C ALA A 439 -7.70 19.22 19.46
N GLN A 440 -8.23 19.91 20.44
CA GLN A 440 -8.14 19.55 21.86
C GLN A 440 -9.13 18.45 22.20
N GLU A 441 -10.27 18.43 21.54
CA GLU A 441 -11.33 17.43 21.63
C GLU A 441 -10.93 16.11 20.97
N GLN A 442 -10.21 16.12 19.86
CA GLN A 442 -9.66 14.91 19.23
C GLN A 442 -8.72 14.15 20.17
N LYS A 443 -7.91 14.87 20.96
CA LYS A 443 -7.00 14.28 21.93
C LYS A 443 -7.76 13.67 23.12
N ARG A 444 -8.89 14.26 23.50
CA ARG A 444 -9.79 13.79 24.55
C ARG A 444 -10.55 12.54 24.11
N ILE A 445 -11.14 12.53 22.91
CA ILE A 445 -11.79 11.33 22.32
C ILE A 445 -10.82 10.16 22.27
N TYR A 446 -9.61 10.39 21.79
CA TYR A 446 -8.57 9.34 21.76
C TYR A 446 -8.27 8.79 23.17
N SER A 447 -8.18 9.68 24.17
CA SER A 447 -7.95 9.30 25.56
C SER A 447 -9.13 8.50 26.15
N ASP A 448 -10.34 8.95 25.89
CA ASP A 448 -11.56 8.34 26.45
C ASP A 448 -11.86 6.99 25.78
N VAL A 449 -11.68 6.89 24.46
CA VAL A 449 -11.77 5.61 23.73
C VAL A 449 -10.66 4.65 24.16
N LYS A 450 -9.42 5.15 24.31
CA LYS A 450 -8.30 4.34 24.80
C LYS A 450 -8.59 3.86 26.23
N SER A 451 -9.13 4.73 27.10
CA SER A 451 -9.50 4.38 28.48
C SER A 451 -10.62 3.34 28.53
N ALA A 452 -11.68 3.53 27.73
CA ALA A 452 -12.79 2.58 27.67
C ALA A 452 -12.34 1.20 27.17
N LEU A 453 -11.47 1.18 26.16
CA LEU A 453 -10.93 -0.08 25.59
C LEU A 453 -9.89 -0.73 26.50
N SER A 454 -9.11 0.05 27.28
CA SER A 454 -8.13 -0.51 28.22
C SER A 454 -8.78 -1.25 29.39
N ASN A 455 -10.06 -0.98 29.69
CA ASN A 455 -10.82 -1.74 30.68
C ASN A 455 -10.93 -3.23 30.34
N PHE A 456 -10.89 -3.61 29.05
CA PHE A 456 -10.83 -5.02 28.63
C PHE A 456 -9.49 -5.70 28.99
N GLY A 457 -8.45 -4.94 29.32
CA GLY A 457 -7.15 -5.44 29.79
C GLY A 457 -7.08 -5.71 31.30
N THR A 458 -8.12 -5.37 32.07
CA THR A 458 -8.15 -5.58 33.53
C THR A 458 -8.21 -7.06 33.89
N LYS A 459 -7.80 -7.39 35.13
CA LYS A 459 -7.86 -8.78 35.60
C LYS A 459 -9.29 -9.29 35.69
N GLU A 460 -10.20 -8.44 36.12
CA GLU A 460 -11.62 -8.73 36.24
C GLU A 460 -12.25 -9.05 34.88
N ALA A 461 -12.05 -8.18 33.88
CA ALA A 461 -12.54 -8.39 32.53
C ALA A 461 -11.91 -9.63 31.86
N THR A 462 -10.63 -9.89 32.13
CA THR A 462 -9.95 -11.09 31.63
C THR A 462 -10.53 -12.36 32.24
N GLN A 463 -10.88 -12.35 33.52
CA GLN A 463 -11.53 -13.49 34.17
C GLN A 463 -12.94 -13.71 33.63
N GLU A 464 -13.72 -12.64 33.52
CA GLU A 464 -15.08 -12.70 32.95
C GLU A 464 -15.09 -13.24 31.52
N LEU A 465 -14.18 -12.77 30.66
CA LEU A 465 -14.00 -13.32 29.32
C LEU A 465 -13.60 -14.79 29.31
N THR A 466 -12.73 -15.19 30.26
CA THR A 466 -12.33 -16.60 30.41
C THR A 466 -13.52 -17.47 30.76
N ASP A 467 -14.37 -17.03 31.69
CA ASP A 467 -15.57 -17.75 32.13
C ASP A 467 -16.59 -17.84 31.00
N ILE A 468 -16.77 -16.74 30.24
CA ILE A 468 -17.63 -16.71 29.05
C ILE A 468 -17.13 -17.71 28.00
N VAL A 469 -15.84 -17.67 27.63
CA VAL A 469 -15.27 -18.57 26.62
C VAL A 469 -15.39 -20.04 27.07
N ASN A 470 -15.15 -20.33 28.33
CA ASN A 470 -15.33 -21.65 28.87
C ASN A 470 -16.80 -22.11 28.82
N GLY A 471 -17.74 -21.20 29.11
CA GLY A 471 -19.18 -21.49 29.06
C GLY A 471 -19.71 -21.81 27.67
N TYR A 472 -19.20 -21.18 26.62
CA TYR A 472 -19.70 -21.30 25.24
C TYR A 472 -18.84 -22.11 24.31
N LYS A 473 -17.57 -22.37 24.64
CA LYS A 473 -16.61 -23.10 23.77
C LYS A 473 -16.02 -24.32 24.50
N ASN A 474 -16.85 -25.15 25.09
CA ASN A 474 -16.49 -26.43 25.67
C ASN A 474 -15.25 -26.38 26.60
N ASN A 475 -15.22 -25.40 27.51
CA ASN A 475 -14.09 -25.15 28.42
C ASN A 475 -12.76 -24.87 27.72
N LEU A 476 -12.80 -24.20 26.57
CA LEU A 476 -11.65 -23.97 25.68
C LEU A 476 -10.44 -23.39 26.43
N MET A 477 -10.63 -22.37 27.29
CA MET A 477 -9.53 -21.75 28.04
C MET A 477 -8.99 -22.62 29.16
N SER A 478 -9.86 -23.36 29.83
CA SER A 478 -9.43 -24.36 30.85
C SER A 478 -8.62 -25.49 30.22
N ASN A 479 -9.07 -25.97 29.06
CA ASN A 479 -8.36 -26.97 28.27
C ASN A 479 -7.01 -26.44 27.77
N PHE A 480 -6.98 -25.19 27.29
CA PHE A 480 -5.76 -24.56 26.82
C PHE A 480 -4.74 -24.38 27.96
N HIS A 481 -5.20 -23.99 29.16
CA HIS A 481 -4.31 -23.89 30.31
C HIS A 481 -3.77 -25.25 30.75
N SER A 482 -4.60 -26.28 30.67
CA SER A 482 -4.19 -27.67 30.98
C SER A 482 -3.15 -28.21 29.99
N ASP A 483 -3.31 -27.91 28.70
CA ASP A 483 -2.41 -28.32 27.64
C ASP A 483 -1.08 -27.53 27.65
N PHE A 484 -1.11 -26.29 28.13
CA PHE A 484 0.07 -25.40 28.20
C PHE A 484 0.27 -24.81 29.60
N PRO A 485 0.57 -25.62 30.65
CA PRO A 485 0.61 -25.14 32.04
C PRO A 485 1.74 -24.17 32.35
N LYS A 486 2.76 -24.06 31.50
CA LYS A 486 3.90 -23.14 31.65
C LYS A 486 3.81 -21.91 30.74
N ILE A 487 2.63 -21.64 30.16
CA ILE A 487 2.46 -20.48 29.28
C ILE A 487 2.57 -19.17 30.10
N PRO A 488 3.34 -18.17 29.60
CA PRO A 488 3.41 -16.87 30.26
C PRO A 488 2.04 -16.20 30.31
N PRO A 489 1.69 -15.47 31.40
CA PRO A 489 0.38 -14.81 31.54
C PRO A 489 0.03 -13.86 30.38
N SER A 490 1.03 -13.20 29.80
CA SER A 490 0.83 -12.34 28.62
C SER A 490 0.41 -13.11 27.38
N GLN A 491 0.98 -14.28 27.16
CA GLN A 491 0.62 -15.15 26.03
C GLN A 491 -0.73 -15.86 26.27
N TYR A 492 -1.04 -16.20 27.51
CA TYR A 492 -2.36 -16.73 27.87
C TYR A 492 -3.47 -15.72 27.59
N ARG A 493 -3.27 -14.46 27.96
CA ARG A 493 -4.20 -13.36 27.64
C ARG A 493 -4.33 -13.15 26.12
N LEU A 494 -3.22 -13.21 25.40
CA LEU A 494 -3.27 -13.11 23.93
C LEU A 494 -4.10 -14.25 23.32
N ALA A 495 -3.93 -15.48 23.77
CA ALA A 495 -4.74 -16.62 23.35
C ALA A 495 -6.23 -16.38 23.63
N LEU A 496 -6.59 -15.91 24.85
CA LEU A 496 -7.95 -15.61 25.22
C LEU A 496 -8.60 -14.61 24.25
N TYR A 497 -7.93 -13.50 23.94
CA TYR A 497 -8.46 -12.48 23.04
C TYR A 497 -8.60 -12.99 21.60
N LEU A 498 -7.66 -13.80 21.13
CA LEU A 498 -7.75 -14.44 19.82
C LEU A 498 -8.90 -15.46 19.77
N PHE A 499 -9.09 -16.23 20.83
CA PHE A 499 -10.22 -17.16 20.94
C PHE A 499 -11.57 -16.46 21.05
N CYS A 500 -11.60 -15.22 21.57
CA CYS A 500 -12.76 -14.35 21.51
C CYS A 500 -13.01 -13.74 20.10
N GLY A 501 -12.04 -13.81 19.19
CA GLY A 501 -12.13 -13.25 17.84
C GLY A 501 -11.78 -11.76 17.75
N PHE A 502 -11.06 -11.20 18.73
CA PHE A 502 -10.61 -9.81 18.66
C PHE A 502 -9.49 -9.62 17.65
N SER A 503 -9.52 -8.49 16.95
CA SER A 503 -8.47 -8.11 16.01
C SER A 503 -7.16 -7.75 16.72
N LEU A 504 -6.02 -7.92 16.06
CA LEU A 504 -4.71 -7.60 16.63
C LEU A 504 -4.57 -6.12 17.03
N PRO A 505 -5.12 -5.13 16.28
CA PRO A 505 -5.19 -3.74 16.73
C PRO A 505 -5.95 -3.57 18.06
N SER A 506 -7.08 -4.25 18.22
CA SER A 506 -7.84 -4.22 19.48
C SER A 506 -7.03 -4.80 20.63
N ILE A 507 -6.38 -5.94 20.40
CA ILE A 507 -5.53 -6.61 21.40
C ILE A 507 -4.34 -5.71 21.79
N SER A 508 -3.77 -4.98 20.84
CA SER A 508 -2.71 -3.98 21.10
C SER A 508 -3.16 -2.92 22.10
N ILE A 509 -4.41 -2.44 21.98
CA ILE A 509 -4.99 -1.46 22.89
C ILE A 509 -5.28 -2.08 24.26
N PHE A 510 -5.89 -3.27 24.31
CA PHE A 510 -6.23 -3.95 25.57
C PHE A 510 -5.02 -4.29 26.42
N THR A 511 -3.88 -4.57 25.79
CA THR A 511 -2.65 -4.99 26.45
C THR A 511 -1.62 -3.86 26.60
N ASP A 512 -1.93 -2.66 26.12
CA ASP A 512 -1.03 -1.50 26.02
C ASP A 512 0.34 -1.90 25.43
N THR A 513 0.32 -2.72 24.39
CA THR A 513 1.49 -3.29 23.74
C THR A 513 1.52 -2.84 22.28
N GLU A 514 2.68 -2.39 21.80
CA GLU A 514 2.82 -2.01 20.39
C GLU A 514 2.34 -3.11 19.44
N LEU A 515 1.58 -2.73 18.42
CA LEU A 515 0.97 -3.66 17.46
C LEU A 515 2.01 -4.60 16.82
N ARG A 516 3.21 -4.09 16.52
CA ARG A 516 4.34 -4.88 16.02
C ARG A 516 4.71 -6.04 16.96
N ASN A 517 4.69 -5.79 18.26
CA ASN A 517 5.00 -6.81 19.26
C ASN A 517 3.88 -7.84 19.37
N ILE A 518 2.62 -7.41 19.20
CA ILE A 518 1.47 -8.34 19.17
C ILE A 518 1.60 -9.33 17.98
N TYR A 519 2.01 -8.88 16.79
CA TYR A 519 2.29 -9.78 15.67
C TYR A 519 3.37 -10.81 16.00
N VAL A 520 4.46 -10.37 16.64
CA VAL A 520 5.54 -11.27 17.07
C VAL A 520 5.03 -12.28 18.10
N TYR A 521 4.24 -11.83 19.06
CA TYR A 521 3.67 -12.72 20.08
C TYR A 521 2.65 -13.70 19.49
N LYS A 522 1.79 -13.26 18.57
CA LYS A 522 0.89 -14.14 17.81
C LYS A 522 1.69 -15.23 17.08
N SER A 523 2.72 -14.84 16.35
CA SER A 523 3.56 -15.77 15.60
C SER A 523 4.28 -16.78 16.50
N ARG A 524 4.82 -16.33 17.63
CA ARG A 524 5.46 -17.20 18.62
C ARG A 524 4.45 -18.17 19.25
N LEU A 525 3.29 -17.69 19.60
CA LEU A 525 2.21 -18.48 20.17
C LEU A 525 1.71 -19.53 19.17
N LYS A 526 1.48 -19.12 17.91
CA LYS A 526 1.13 -20.04 16.81
C LYS A 526 2.19 -21.13 16.62
N SER A 527 3.49 -20.75 16.62
CA SER A 527 4.60 -21.70 16.50
C SER A 527 4.68 -22.66 17.70
N MET A 528 4.43 -22.16 18.91
CA MET A 528 4.40 -22.99 20.11
C MET A 528 3.28 -24.03 20.04
N ILE A 529 2.06 -23.62 19.68
CA ILE A 529 0.91 -24.51 19.52
C ILE A 529 1.18 -25.52 18.40
N SER A 530 1.70 -25.07 17.25
CA SER A 530 1.95 -25.95 16.10
C SER A 530 3.00 -27.04 16.37
N LYS A 531 3.93 -26.79 17.30
CA LYS A 531 4.97 -27.75 17.71
C LYS A 531 4.56 -28.61 18.89
N SER A 532 3.40 -28.38 19.49
CA SER A 532 2.92 -29.16 20.63
C SER A 532 2.33 -30.51 20.21
N GLU A 533 2.28 -31.44 21.13
CA GLU A 533 1.61 -32.75 20.99
C GLU A 533 0.16 -32.72 21.53
N SER A 534 -0.41 -31.50 21.77
CA SER A 534 -1.78 -31.40 22.28
C SER A 534 -2.78 -32.03 21.31
N PRO A 535 -3.72 -32.85 21.78
CA PRO A 535 -4.76 -33.45 20.94
C PRO A 535 -5.75 -32.40 20.38
N ARG A 536 -5.77 -31.17 20.95
CA ARG A 536 -6.62 -30.04 20.54
C ARG A 536 -5.86 -29.00 19.73
N LYS A 537 -4.68 -29.32 19.26
CA LYS A 537 -3.80 -28.43 18.52
C LYS A 537 -4.49 -27.74 17.32
N ASP A 538 -5.21 -28.51 16.52
CA ASP A 538 -5.87 -27.99 15.31
C ASP A 538 -7.06 -27.08 15.66
N GLU A 539 -7.77 -27.38 16.76
CA GLU A 539 -8.81 -26.51 17.31
C GLU A 539 -8.23 -25.13 17.68
N TYR A 540 -7.10 -25.13 18.42
CA TYR A 540 -6.47 -23.88 18.81
C TYR A 540 -5.93 -23.10 17.60
N LEU A 541 -5.32 -23.79 16.63
CA LEU A 541 -4.75 -23.15 15.43
C LEU A 541 -5.81 -22.50 14.56
N GLY A 542 -7.04 -23.01 14.55
CA GLY A 542 -8.16 -22.39 13.83
C GLY A 542 -8.50 -20.97 14.25
N TYR A 543 -8.05 -20.51 15.41
CA TYR A 543 -8.24 -19.13 15.88
C TYR A 543 -7.08 -18.19 15.49
N PHE A 544 -6.10 -18.69 14.74
CA PHE A 544 -4.91 -17.92 14.32
C PHE A 544 -4.92 -17.59 12.82
N GLU A 545 -5.97 -17.96 12.15
CA GLU A 545 -6.20 -17.53 10.77
C GLU A 545 -6.78 -16.11 10.76
#